data_a8962a43364ddf370d6b5aa3121dae6d
#
_entry.id   a8962a43364ddf370d6b5aa3121dae6d
#
_cell.length_a   1.000
_cell.length_b   1.000
_cell.length_c   1.000
_cell.angle_alpha   90.00
_cell.angle_beta   90.00
_cell.angle_gamma   90.00
#
_symmetry.space_group_name_H-M   'P 1'
#
loop_
_entity.id
_entity.type
_entity.pdbx_description
1 polymer ?
#
loop_
_entity_poly.entity_id
_entity_poly.type
_entity_poly.pdbx_seq_one_letter_code
_entity_poly.pdbx_strand_id
1 'polypeptide(L)'
;MKDKTTLEYERRIADNAKKAKKLIEESGITPGAITLRTTDNEQIKGMAAQVKNDLDALGFDVTIQTDTSPATYAAIDGGEAYDILLAPGDPSCFGADPDLLLNWWYGDNVWMQTRCPWKESAEWQKLHGLMDEALAAEGDEQQKKWNECFDIIADNAVLYPVVHVKTVSASWDDPSTAPNGEA
;
A
#
# COMPACT_ATOMS: atom_id res chain seq x y z
N MET A 1 -33.74 -1.80 4.35
CA MET A 1 -33.23 -1.04 5.51
C MET A 1 -31.79 -1.45 5.71
N LYS A 2 -30.84 -0.48 5.64
CA LYS A 2 -29.41 -0.79 5.85
C LYS A 2 -29.19 -1.21 7.30
N ASP A 3 -28.31 -2.18 7.54
CA ASP A 3 -27.97 -2.57 8.91
C ASP A 3 -27.08 -1.50 9.60
N LYS A 4 -26.94 -1.63 10.92
CA LYS A 4 -26.20 -0.65 11.74
C LYS A 4 -24.72 -0.55 11.32
N THR A 5 -24.09 -1.66 10.94
CA THR A 5 -22.70 -1.72 10.53
C THR A 5 -22.46 -0.98 9.21
N THR A 6 -23.39 -1.16 8.24
CA THR A 6 -23.35 -0.44 6.96
C THR A 6 -23.47 1.07 7.16
N LEU A 7 -24.41 1.52 8.03
CA LEU A 7 -24.59 2.94 8.32
C LEU A 7 -23.38 3.57 9.02
N GLU A 8 -22.75 2.84 9.93
CA GLU A 8 -21.53 3.31 10.61
C GLU A 8 -20.35 3.43 9.63
N TYR A 9 -20.21 2.48 8.73
CA TYR A 9 -19.19 2.50 7.69
C TYR A 9 -19.36 3.69 6.75
N GLU A 10 -20.59 3.93 6.25
CA GLU A 10 -20.90 5.09 5.40
C GLU A 10 -20.59 6.43 6.09
N ARG A 11 -20.90 6.54 7.39
CA ARG A 11 -20.58 7.73 8.18
C ARG A 11 -19.07 7.96 8.27
N ARG A 12 -18.28 6.91 8.51
CA ARG A 12 -16.82 7.00 8.58
C ARG A 12 -16.22 7.46 7.25
N ILE A 13 -16.74 6.95 6.12
CA ILE A 13 -16.29 7.41 4.79
C ILE A 13 -16.58 8.91 4.62
N ALA A 14 -17.78 9.35 4.96
CA ALA A 14 -18.16 10.76 4.84
C ALA A 14 -17.31 11.68 5.75
N ASP A 15 -16.99 11.24 6.96
CA ASP A 15 -16.15 11.99 7.89
C ASP A 15 -14.70 12.06 7.41
N ASN A 16 -14.16 10.98 6.83
CA ASN A 16 -12.84 10.96 6.23
C ASN A 16 -12.74 11.88 5.00
N ALA A 17 -13.75 11.90 4.14
CA ALA A 17 -13.79 12.82 2.99
C ALA A 17 -13.79 14.29 3.42
N LYS A 18 -14.52 14.64 4.49
CA LYS A 18 -14.48 15.99 5.07
C LYS A 18 -13.11 16.35 5.62
N LYS A 19 -12.47 15.41 6.32
CA LYS A 19 -11.11 15.59 6.83
C LYS A 19 -10.11 15.83 5.71
N ALA A 20 -10.17 15.03 4.65
CA ALA A 20 -9.29 15.16 3.49
C ALA A 20 -9.45 16.53 2.81
N LYS A 21 -10.68 16.99 2.59
CA LYS A 21 -10.94 18.34 2.05
C LYS A 21 -10.33 19.43 2.91
N LYS A 22 -10.53 19.36 4.22
CA LYS A 22 -9.97 20.32 5.16
C LYS A 22 -8.42 20.34 5.11
N LEU A 23 -7.78 19.17 5.04
CA LEU A 23 -6.32 19.06 4.94
C LEU A 23 -5.80 19.66 3.62
N ILE A 24 -6.48 19.48 2.51
CA ILE A 24 -6.15 20.09 1.22
C ILE A 24 -6.25 21.60 1.32
N GLU A 25 -7.34 22.13 1.90
CA GLU A 25 -7.52 23.57 2.12
C GLU A 25 -6.42 24.15 3.01
N GLU A 26 -6.10 23.49 4.11
CA GLU A 26 -5.07 23.91 5.07
C GLU A 26 -3.65 23.85 4.49
N SER A 27 -3.39 22.90 3.59
CA SER A 27 -2.08 22.77 2.92
C SER A 27 -1.81 23.85 1.86
N GLY A 28 -2.85 24.53 1.40
CA GLY A 28 -2.76 25.51 0.30
C GLY A 28 -2.48 24.87 -1.08
N ILE A 29 -2.53 23.55 -1.19
CA ILE A 29 -2.35 22.83 -2.44
C ILE A 29 -3.63 22.96 -3.29
N THR A 30 -3.48 23.28 -4.57
CA THR A 30 -4.57 23.20 -5.54
C THR A 30 -4.57 21.78 -6.14
N PRO A 31 -5.65 21.00 -6.01
CA PRO A 31 -5.76 19.72 -6.66
C PRO A 31 -5.53 19.81 -8.17
N GLY A 32 -4.75 18.89 -8.72
CA GLY A 32 -4.36 18.87 -10.12
C GLY A 32 -4.49 17.48 -10.75
N ALA A 33 -3.86 17.28 -11.90
CA ALA A 33 -3.83 15.99 -12.56
C ALA A 33 -2.99 14.98 -11.76
N ILE A 34 -3.48 13.75 -11.67
CA ILE A 34 -2.80 12.61 -11.03
C ILE A 34 -2.80 11.42 -11.98
N THR A 35 -1.65 10.82 -12.19
CA THR A 35 -1.48 9.53 -12.87
C THR A 35 -1.46 8.40 -11.85
N LEU A 36 -2.53 7.59 -11.83
CA LEU A 36 -2.62 6.37 -11.05
C LEU A 36 -2.26 5.18 -11.94
N ARG A 37 -1.13 4.57 -11.69
CA ARG A 37 -0.68 3.38 -12.41
C ARG A 37 -1.10 2.12 -11.65
N THR A 38 -1.56 1.10 -12.38
CA THR A 38 -2.02 -0.16 -11.78
C THR A 38 -1.77 -1.35 -12.72
N THR A 39 -1.84 -2.55 -12.16
CA THR A 39 -1.76 -3.79 -12.93
C THR A 39 -3.12 -4.23 -13.45
N ASP A 40 -3.14 -5.15 -14.42
CA ASP A 40 -4.35 -5.69 -15.04
C ASP A 40 -5.11 -6.73 -14.18
N ASN A 41 -4.70 -6.92 -12.94
CA ASN A 41 -5.44 -7.74 -11.98
C ASN A 41 -6.83 -7.14 -11.71
N GLU A 42 -7.89 -7.93 -11.87
CA GLU A 42 -9.28 -7.46 -11.79
C GLU A 42 -9.64 -6.85 -10.43
N GLN A 43 -9.11 -7.39 -9.33
CA GLN A 43 -9.34 -6.85 -7.99
C GLN A 43 -8.65 -5.49 -7.84
N ILE A 44 -7.43 -5.36 -8.33
CA ILE A 44 -6.65 -4.12 -8.26
C ILE A 44 -7.28 -3.06 -9.15
N LYS A 45 -7.76 -3.39 -10.34
CA LYS A 45 -8.50 -2.46 -11.20
C LYS A 45 -9.77 -1.92 -10.52
N GLY A 46 -10.52 -2.80 -9.84
CA GLY A 46 -11.69 -2.38 -9.07
C GLY A 46 -11.34 -1.39 -7.96
N MET A 47 -10.24 -1.62 -7.25
CA MET A 47 -9.73 -0.71 -6.21
C MET A 47 -9.23 0.61 -6.83
N ALA A 48 -8.53 0.56 -7.96
CA ALA A 48 -8.07 1.76 -8.66
C ALA A 48 -9.23 2.68 -9.07
N ALA A 49 -10.33 2.09 -9.56
CA ALA A 49 -11.54 2.85 -9.89
C ALA A 49 -12.15 3.54 -8.65
N GLN A 50 -12.14 2.89 -7.48
CA GLN A 50 -12.61 3.49 -6.25
C GLN A 50 -11.69 4.62 -5.78
N VAL A 51 -10.38 4.41 -5.79
CA VAL A 51 -9.38 5.45 -5.44
C VAL A 51 -9.52 6.67 -6.36
N LYS A 52 -9.71 6.44 -7.67
CA LYS A 52 -10.00 7.53 -8.61
C LYS A 52 -11.25 8.30 -8.19
N ASN A 53 -12.37 7.62 -7.95
CA ASN A 53 -13.62 8.28 -7.57
C ASN A 53 -13.46 9.13 -6.30
N ASP A 54 -12.72 8.63 -5.30
CA ASP A 54 -12.50 9.32 -4.06
C ASP A 54 -11.61 10.57 -4.25
N LEU A 55 -10.57 10.48 -5.07
CA LEU A 55 -9.69 11.61 -5.39
C LEU A 55 -10.37 12.65 -6.31
N ASP A 56 -11.14 12.21 -7.31
CA ASP A 56 -11.95 13.11 -8.17
C ASP A 56 -12.95 13.92 -7.31
N ALA A 57 -13.56 13.28 -6.29
CA ALA A 57 -14.47 13.95 -5.34
C ALA A 57 -13.75 14.99 -4.46
N LEU A 58 -12.42 14.92 -4.34
CA LEU A 58 -11.58 15.90 -3.66
C LEU A 58 -11.06 17.00 -4.60
N GLY A 59 -11.36 16.90 -5.90
CA GLY A 59 -11.00 17.91 -6.89
C GLY A 59 -9.76 17.60 -7.74
N PHE A 60 -9.15 16.42 -7.56
CA PHE A 60 -8.08 15.95 -8.45
C PHE A 60 -8.66 15.46 -9.78
N ASP A 61 -7.83 15.43 -10.81
CA ASP A 61 -8.16 14.88 -12.13
C ASP A 61 -7.32 13.59 -12.32
N VAL A 62 -7.91 12.43 -11.98
CA VAL A 62 -7.17 11.17 -11.93
C VAL A 62 -7.28 10.42 -13.25
N THR A 63 -6.14 10.14 -13.86
CA THR A 63 -6.02 9.24 -15.01
C THR A 63 -5.47 7.88 -14.56
N ILE A 64 -6.23 6.80 -14.83
CA ILE A 64 -5.78 5.44 -14.56
C ILE A 64 -5.02 4.89 -15.77
N GLN A 65 -3.79 4.40 -15.55
CA GLN A 65 -3.00 3.64 -16.52
C GLN A 65 -2.93 2.19 -16.07
N THR A 66 -3.39 1.27 -16.90
CA THR A 66 -3.43 -0.17 -16.59
C THR A 66 -2.62 -0.94 -17.61
N ASP A 67 -1.66 -1.72 -17.12
CA ASP A 67 -0.82 -2.60 -17.92
C ASP A 67 -0.72 -3.98 -17.28
N THR A 68 -0.17 -4.97 -17.98
CA THR A 68 0.22 -6.23 -17.34
C THR A 68 1.26 -5.97 -16.24
N SER A 69 1.32 -6.82 -15.22
CA SER A 69 2.26 -6.60 -14.12
C SER A 69 3.73 -6.41 -14.59
N PRO A 70 4.26 -7.25 -15.51
CA PRO A 70 5.61 -7.02 -16.03
C PRO A 70 5.77 -5.69 -16.76
N ALA A 71 4.77 -5.26 -17.56
CA ALA A 71 4.82 -4.01 -18.30
C ALA A 71 4.75 -2.80 -17.36
N THR A 72 3.90 -2.85 -16.33
CA THR A 72 3.80 -1.82 -15.30
C THR A 72 5.14 -1.55 -14.65
N TYR A 73 5.82 -2.60 -14.20
CA TYR A 73 7.11 -2.45 -13.54
C TYR A 73 8.23 -2.06 -14.50
N ALA A 74 8.23 -2.59 -15.73
CA ALA A 74 9.21 -2.19 -16.74
C ALA A 74 9.10 -0.70 -17.10
N ALA A 75 7.90 -0.16 -17.18
CA ALA A 75 7.67 1.25 -17.44
C ALA A 75 8.20 2.13 -16.30
N ILE A 76 7.92 1.75 -15.04
CA ILE A 76 8.42 2.45 -13.86
C ILE A 76 9.95 2.41 -13.80
N ASP A 77 10.55 1.23 -14.00
CA ASP A 77 12.00 1.03 -14.00
C ASP A 77 12.67 1.77 -15.17
N GLY A 78 11.92 2.00 -16.26
CA GLY A 78 12.29 2.84 -17.40
C GLY A 78 12.17 4.35 -17.17
N GLY A 79 11.69 4.78 -16.00
CA GLY A 79 11.56 6.18 -15.62
C GLY A 79 10.26 6.85 -16.08
N GLU A 80 9.24 6.09 -16.47
CA GLU A 80 7.93 6.67 -16.74
C GLU A 80 7.32 7.26 -15.47
N ALA A 81 6.88 8.51 -15.57
CA ALA A 81 6.32 9.24 -14.43
C ALA A 81 4.95 8.67 -13.99
N TYR A 82 4.74 8.66 -12.70
CA TYR A 82 3.45 8.37 -12.05
C TYR A 82 3.40 9.06 -10.69
N ASP A 83 2.18 9.30 -10.21
CA ASP A 83 1.96 9.89 -8.88
C ASP A 83 1.59 8.81 -7.86
N ILE A 84 0.78 7.83 -8.27
CA ILE A 84 0.33 6.73 -7.44
C ILE A 84 0.56 5.40 -8.17
N LEU A 85 1.17 4.43 -7.48
CA LEU A 85 1.19 3.03 -7.92
C LEU A 85 0.28 2.22 -7.00
N LEU A 86 -0.78 1.63 -7.57
CA LEU A 86 -1.62 0.66 -6.86
C LEU A 86 -1.30 -0.74 -7.37
N ALA A 87 -0.74 -1.55 -6.51
CA ALA A 87 -0.26 -2.88 -6.86
C ALA A 87 -0.54 -3.90 -5.75
N PRO A 88 -0.62 -5.20 -6.07
CA PRO A 88 -0.69 -6.24 -5.07
C PRO A 88 0.64 -6.37 -4.34
N GLY A 89 0.59 -6.73 -3.06
CA GLY A 89 1.74 -7.12 -2.25
C GLY A 89 1.39 -8.33 -1.40
N ASP A 90 2.34 -9.18 -1.13
CA ASP A 90 2.19 -10.33 -0.25
C ASP A 90 3.21 -10.25 0.89
N PRO A 91 2.83 -9.70 2.05
CA PRO A 91 3.71 -9.64 3.21
C PRO A 91 3.86 -10.99 3.92
N SER A 92 3.09 -12.02 3.56
CA SER A 92 3.10 -13.31 4.25
C SER A 92 4.46 -14.04 4.16
N CYS A 93 5.24 -13.75 3.12
CA CYS A 93 6.58 -14.31 2.94
C CYS A 93 7.61 -13.82 3.96
N PHE A 94 7.33 -12.75 4.69
CA PHE A 94 8.22 -12.19 5.72
C PHE A 94 7.89 -12.69 7.13
N GLY A 95 6.78 -13.41 7.30
CA GLY A 95 6.33 -13.88 8.60
C GLY A 95 6.03 -12.72 9.56
N ALA A 96 6.47 -12.85 10.80
CA ALA A 96 6.32 -11.83 11.85
C ALA A 96 7.63 -11.06 12.11
N ASP A 97 8.56 -11.08 11.17
CA ASP A 97 9.86 -10.42 11.29
C ASP A 97 9.78 -8.99 10.74
N PRO A 98 9.88 -7.95 11.60
CA PRO A 98 9.83 -6.57 11.16
C PRO A 98 10.99 -6.18 10.25
N ASP A 99 12.19 -6.73 10.49
CA ASP A 99 13.37 -6.41 9.72
C ASP A 99 13.22 -6.87 8.27
N LEU A 100 12.81 -8.11 8.03
CA LEU A 100 12.58 -8.63 6.68
C LEU A 100 11.53 -7.80 5.93
N LEU A 101 10.43 -7.44 6.61
CA LEU A 101 9.36 -6.64 6.03
C LEU A 101 9.84 -5.23 5.69
N LEU A 102 10.49 -4.55 6.62
CA LEU A 102 10.91 -3.17 6.44
C LEU A 102 12.06 -3.04 5.43
N ASN A 103 13.02 -3.97 5.43
CA ASN A 103 14.08 -3.97 4.43
C ASN A 103 13.57 -4.22 3.01
N TRP A 104 12.51 -5.01 2.84
CA TRP A 104 11.90 -5.20 1.53
C TRP A 104 11.29 -3.90 0.99
N TRP A 105 10.50 -3.19 1.80
CA TRP A 105 9.73 -2.04 1.35
C TRP A 105 10.46 -0.70 1.49
N TYR A 106 11.42 -0.59 2.40
CA TYR A 106 12.08 0.67 2.75
C TYR A 106 13.60 0.57 2.79
N GLY A 107 14.17 -0.61 2.57
CA GLY A 107 15.61 -0.84 2.57
C GLY A 107 16.32 -0.23 1.35
N ASP A 108 17.65 -0.22 1.40
CA ASP A 108 18.48 0.22 0.26
C ASP A 108 18.57 -0.89 -0.80
N ASN A 109 17.48 -1.09 -1.52
CA ASN A 109 17.35 -2.11 -2.56
C ASN A 109 16.78 -1.51 -3.86
N VAL A 110 16.70 -2.32 -4.91
CA VAL A 110 16.24 -1.89 -6.24
C VAL A 110 14.84 -1.28 -6.19
N TRP A 111 13.92 -1.82 -5.39
CA TRP A 111 12.58 -1.29 -5.22
C TRP A 111 12.63 0.17 -4.74
N MET A 112 13.34 0.43 -3.65
CA MET A 112 13.45 1.77 -3.08
C MET A 112 14.22 2.71 -4.01
N GLN A 113 15.28 2.22 -4.66
CA GLN A 113 16.12 3.05 -5.53
C GLN A 113 15.42 3.49 -6.80
N THR A 114 14.57 2.64 -7.40
CA THR A 114 13.96 2.91 -8.72
C THR A 114 12.50 3.30 -8.67
N ARG A 115 11.78 2.93 -7.60
CA ARG A 115 10.32 3.03 -7.54
C ARG A 115 9.81 3.92 -6.42
N CYS A 116 10.67 4.37 -5.53
CA CYS A 116 10.30 5.22 -4.42
C CYS A 116 11.26 6.41 -4.30
N PRO A 117 10.81 7.64 -4.55
CA PRO A 117 11.65 8.83 -4.49
C PRO A 117 12.02 9.24 -3.06
N TRP A 118 11.52 8.54 -2.06
CA TRP A 118 11.67 8.89 -0.64
C TRP A 118 13.07 8.64 -0.06
N LYS A 119 13.86 7.77 -0.68
CA LYS A 119 15.16 7.29 -0.19
C LYS A 119 16.20 8.39 0.14
N GLU A 120 16.06 9.56 -0.45
CA GLU A 120 16.96 10.70 -0.24
C GLU A 120 16.48 11.62 0.90
N SER A 121 15.31 11.34 1.49
CA SER A 121 14.75 12.18 2.55
C SER A 121 15.46 11.98 3.89
N ALA A 122 15.38 13.01 4.75
CA ALA A 122 15.90 12.92 6.12
C ALA A 122 15.15 11.86 6.94
N GLU A 123 13.87 11.69 6.67
CA GLU A 123 13.00 10.71 7.32
C GLU A 123 13.40 9.28 6.96
N TRP A 124 13.76 9.01 5.69
CA TRP A 124 14.29 7.72 5.27
C TRP A 124 15.63 7.40 5.95
N GLN A 125 16.54 8.37 6.02
CA GLN A 125 17.81 8.21 6.73
C GLN A 125 17.60 7.91 8.22
N LYS A 126 16.65 8.60 8.84
CA LYS A 126 16.28 8.35 10.24
C LYS A 126 15.69 6.97 10.43
N LEU A 127 14.80 6.52 9.51
CA LEU A 127 14.23 5.18 9.53
C LEU A 127 15.32 4.12 9.49
N HIS A 128 16.29 4.24 8.57
CA HIS A 128 17.39 3.29 8.47
C HIS A 128 18.23 3.23 9.76
N GLY A 129 18.59 4.38 10.32
CA GLY A 129 19.30 4.40 11.60
C GLY A 129 18.54 3.70 12.73
N LEU A 130 17.22 3.88 12.80
CA LEU A 130 16.37 3.19 13.79
C LEU A 130 16.25 1.69 13.51
N MET A 131 16.22 1.25 12.25
CA MET A 131 16.22 -0.18 11.90
C MET A 131 17.51 -0.85 12.37
N ASP A 132 18.68 -0.23 12.14
CA ASP A 132 19.97 -0.73 12.64
C ASP A 132 20.01 -0.79 14.16
N GLU A 133 19.51 0.23 14.85
CA GLU A 133 19.40 0.26 16.30
C GLU A 133 18.44 -0.82 16.85
N ALA A 134 17.32 -1.08 16.15
CA ALA A 134 16.36 -2.11 16.51
C ALA A 134 16.97 -3.52 16.39
N LEU A 135 17.78 -3.75 15.35
CA LEU A 135 18.49 -5.01 15.19
C LEU A 135 19.55 -5.24 16.28
N ALA A 136 20.16 -4.18 16.78
CA ALA A 136 21.18 -4.25 17.86
C ALA A 136 20.56 -4.33 19.26
N ALA A 137 19.28 -4.04 19.42
CA ALA A 137 18.57 -4.05 20.71
C ALA A 137 17.87 -5.40 20.94
N GLU A 138 17.46 -5.65 22.20
CA GLU A 138 16.73 -6.85 22.60
C GLU A 138 15.51 -6.50 23.47
N GLY A 139 14.51 -7.39 23.47
CA GLY A 139 13.33 -7.31 24.34
C GLY A 139 12.50 -6.04 24.10
N ASP A 140 12.10 -5.39 25.19
CA ASP A 140 11.20 -4.22 25.14
C ASP A 140 11.83 -3.02 24.40
N GLU A 141 13.15 -2.88 24.47
CA GLU A 141 13.85 -1.81 23.76
C GLU A 141 13.81 -2.03 22.24
N GLN A 142 14.01 -3.24 21.79
CA GLN A 142 13.88 -3.61 20.39
C GLN A 142 12.46 -3.30 19.88
N GLN A 143 11.45 -3.74 20.62
CA GLN A 143 10.06 -3.50 20.26
C GLN A 143 9.75 -2.00 20.17
N LYS A 144 10.27 -1.20 21.11
CA LYS A 144 10.10 0.25 21.09
C LYS A 144 10.67 0.87 19.82
N LYS A 145 11.87 0.47 19.41
CA LYS A 145 12.52 0.97 18.19
C LYS A 145 11.76 0.58 16.93
N TRP A 146 11.23 -0.65 16.84
CA TRP A 146 10.35 -1.04 15.74
C TRP A 146 9.08 -0.19 15.69
N ASN A 147 8.48 0.13 16.83
CA ASN A 147 7.32 1.02 16.87
C ASN A 147 7.66 2.42 16.36
N GLU A 148 8.84 2.97 16.73
CA GLU A 148 9.31 4.27 16.20
C GLU A 148 9.54 4.22 14.67
N CYS A 149 9.99 3.09 14.11
CA CYS A 149 10.07 2.88 12.67
C CYS A 149 8.67 2.96 12.02
N PHE A 150 7.68 2.26 12.59
CA PHE A 150 6.31 2.29 12.09
C PHE A 150 5.66 3.67 12.20
N ASP A 151 5.96 4.45 13.23
CA ASP A 151 5.49 5.83 13.37
C ASP A 151 6.01 6.71 12.23
N ILE A 152 7.31 6.63 11.90
CA ILE A 152 7.89 7.37 10.76
C ILE A 152 7.19 6.98 9.45
N ILE A 153 6.97 5.69 9.23
CA ILE A 153 6.31 5.18 8.02
C ILE A 153 4.88 5.69 7.92
N ALA A 154 4.15 5.66 9.04
CA ALA A 154 2.76 6.12 9.10
C ALA A 154 2.64 7.64 8.85
N ASP A 155 3.54 8.42 9.43
CA ASP A 155 3.54 9.88 9.30
C ASP A 155 3.87 10.34 7.86
N ASN A 156 4.72 9.59 7.16
CA ASN A 156 5.11 9.92 5.79
C ASN A 156 4.21 9.28 4.71
N ALA A 157 3.49 8.23 5.05
CA ALA A 157 2.51 7.53 4.20
C ALA A 157 3.03 7.20 2.78
N VAL A 158 4.33 6.89 2.65
CA VAL A 158 4.98 6.61 1.34
C VAL A 158 4.47 5.31 0.73
N LEU A 159 4.16 4.33 1.58
CA LEU A 159 3.49 3.10 1.22
C LEU A 159 2.25 2.95 2.11
N TYR A 160 1.09 2.85 1.49
CA TYR A 160 -0.18 2.78 2.20
C TYR A 160 -0.91 1.46 1.94
N PRO A 161 -1.04 0.57 2.94
CA PRO A 161 -1.84 -0.64 2.82
C PRO A 161 -3.33 -0.30 2.70
N VAL A 162 -3.93 -0.56 1.55
CA VAL A 162 -5.34 -0.22 1.29
C VAL A 162 -6.28 -1.25 1.89
N VAL A 163 -6.02 -2.54 1.63
CA VAL A 163 -6.85 -3.66 2.10
C VAL A 163 -6.02 -4.93 2.31
N HIS A 164 -6.49 -5.79 3.20
CA HIS A 164 -6.07 -7.19 3.27
C HIS A 164 -7.07 -8.06 2.53
N VAL A 165 -6.62 -8.72 1.47
CA VAL A 165 -7.44 -9.67 0.72
C VAL A 165 -7.49 -11.01 1.45
N LYS A 166 -8.69 -11.56 1.66
CA LYS A 166 -8.86 -12.92 2.17
C LYS A 166 -8.81 -13.91 1.01
N THR A 167 -7.89 -14.84 1.06
CA THR A 167 -7.90 -16.00 0.16
C THR A 167 -8.90 -17.03 0.68
N VAL A 168 -9.88 -17.38 -0.14
CA VAL A 168 -10.86 -18.41 0.17
C VAL A 168 -10.57 -19.60 -0.74
N SER A 169 -10.31 -20.76 -0.13
CA SER A 169 -10.16 -22.03 -0.86
C SER A 169 -11.37 -22.89 -0.59
N ALA A 170 -11.91 -23.51 -1.64
CA ALA A 170 -12.92 -24.54 -1.55
C ALA A 170 -12.30 -25.88 -1.98
N SER A 171 -12.46 -26.91 -1.18
CA SER A 171 -12.06 -28.26 -1.51
C SER A 171 -13.30 -29.16 -1.54
N TRP A 172 -13.27 -30.16 -2.40
CA TRP A 172 -14.28 -31.22 -2.43
C TRP A 172 -13.76 -32.38 -1.61
N ASP A 173 -14.57 -32.90 -0.70
CA ASP A 173 -14.21 -34.09 0.10
C ASP A 173 -14.30 -35.42 -0.68
N ASP A 174 -14.59 -35.36 -1.99
CA ASP A 174 -14.63 -36.52 -2.85
C ASP A 174 -13.25 -36.82 -3.46
N PRO A 175 -12.56 -37.89 -3.02
CA PRO A 175 -11.23 -38.23 -3.50
C PRO A 175 -11.18 -38.50 -5.00
N SER A 176 -12.32 -38.86 -5.63
CA SER A 176 -12.40 -39.12 -7.08
C SER A 176 -12.32 -37.84 -7.93
N THR A 177 -12.45 -36.67 -7.30
CA THR A 177 -12.39 -35.34 -7.94
C THR A 177 -11.09 -34.61 -7.67
N ALA A 178 -10.14 -35.22 -6.95
CA ALA A 178 -8.84 -34.65 -6.70
C ALA A 178 -8.08 -34.43 -8.04
N PRO A 179 -7.46 -33.28 -8.24
CA PRO A 179 -6.83 -32.90 -9.52
C PRO A 179 -5.74 -33.85 -9.99
N ASN A 180 -5.19 -34.68 -9.12
CA ASN A 180 -4.05 -35.55 -9.39
C ASN A 180 -4.38 -37.06 -9.45
N GLY A 181 -5.64 -37.48 -9.33
CA GLY A 181 -6.03 -38.88 -9.53
C GLY A 181 -5.37 -39.89 -8.59
N GLU A 182 -4.86 -39.50 -7.45
CA GLU A 182 -4.32 -40.35 -6.41
C GLU A 182 -5.43 -40.65 -5.40
N ALA A 183 -5.97 -41.90 -5.51
CA ALA A 183 -6.86 -42.49 -4.52
C ALA A 183 -6.03 -43.25 -3.47
#